data_d49f8c12046ec826a28f4c0e9f4d1ea5
#
_entry.id   d49f8c12046ec826a28f4c0e9f4d1ea5
#
_cell.length_a   1.000
_cell.length_b   1.000
_cell.length_c   1.000
_cell.angle_alpha   90.00
_cell.angle_beta   90.00
_cell.angle_gamma   90.00
#
_symmetry.space_group_name_H-M   'P 1'
#
loop_
_entity.id
_entity.type
_entity.pdbx_description
1 polymer ?
#
loop_
_entity_poly.entity_id
_entity_poly.type
_entity_poly.pdbx_seq_one_letter_code
_entity_poly.pdbx_strand_id
1 'polypeptide(L)'
;MLELPESSDQDSKTRSEANSLAKYEFGDFEFLLSLTIWYEVLFAVNSASKILQSKDMHIDVAINQLKTLIDFFKNYRETGFATAMSSAIEIAKELEIQPVFQEKRVIRRKRHFDENVDHEITQSIEESFKINYFLFIIDQAISSIEQRFEQFHIYEELFGFLFSFKKLKSFDDDSLKDKCLCLESALTYKNSIDI
;
A
#
# COMPACT_ATOMS: atom_id res chain seq x y z
N MET A 1 24.29 -5.19 19.08
CA MET A 1 23.97 -6.49 19.68
C MET A 1 22.70 -6.31 20.50
N LEU A 2 21.58 -6.86 20.05
CA LEU A 2 20.31 -6.76 20.79
C LEU A 2 20.38 -7.79 21.93
N GLU A 3 20.64 -7.33 23.15
CA GLU A 3 20.52 -8.16 24.35
C GLU A 3 19.04 -8.34 24.68
N LEU A 4 18.53 -9.56 24.51
CA LEU A 4 17.22 -9.94 24.99
C LEU A 4 17.25 -10.04 26.53
N PRO A 5 16.24 -9.48 27.24
CA PRO A 5 16.18 -9.57 28.70
C PRO A 5 16.12 -11.05 29.10
N GLU A 6 17.04 -11.46 29.98
CA GLU A 6 17.05 -12.78 30.62
C GLU A 6 15.83 -12.95 31.53
N SER A 7 14.69 -13.39 30.97
CA SER A 7 13.63 -13.95 31.78
C SER A 7 13.84 -15.46 31.88
N SER A 8 14.01 -15.98 33.09
CA SER A 8 14.44 -17.35 33.40
C SER A 8 13.40 -18.43 33.08
N ASP A 9 12.32 -18.11 32.36
CA ASP A 9 11.19 -19.03 32.13
C ASP A 9 10.82 -19.18 30.64
N GLN A 10 11.73 -18.81 29.73
CA GLN A 10 11.46 -19.01 28.30
C GLN A 10 11.88 -20.42 27.88
N ASP A 11 10.93 -21.14 27.29
CA ASP A 11 11.13 -22.44 26.64
C ASP A 11 12.33 -22.36 25.67
N SER A 12 13.22 -23.35 25.72
CA SER A 12 14.43 -23.44 24.89
C SER A 12 14.13 -23.33 23.38
N LYS A 13 12.93 -23.71 22.97
CA LYS A 13 12.40 -23.58 21.61
C LYS A 13 12.18 -22.10 21.24
N THR A 14 11.51 -21.33 22.09
CA THR A 14 11.26 -19.89 21.88
C THR A 14 12.59 -19.10 21.78
N ARG A 15 13.58 -19.46 22.61
CA ARG A 15 14.90 -18.86 22.58
C ARG A 15 15.67 -19.21 21.30
N SER A 16 15.57 -20.45 20.83
CA SER A 16 16.17 -20.89 19.57
C SER A 16 15.51 -20.20 18.38
N GLU A 17 14.19 -20.09 18.36
CA GLU A 17 13.44 -19.40 17.32
C GLU A 17 13.74 -17.90 17.29
N ALA A 18 13.81 -17.24 18.44
CA ALA A 18 14.19 -15.83 18.54
C ALA A 18 15.62 -15.58 18.06
N ASN A 19 16.56 -16.44 18.41
CA ASN A 19 17.96 -16.35 17.94
C ASN A 19 18.08 -16.61 16.44
N SER A 20 17.30 -17.55 15.91
CA SER A 20 17.24 -17.83 14.48
C SER A 20 16.69 -16.61 13.72
N LEU A 21 15.59 -16.05 14.19
CA LEU A 21 14.98 -14.84 13.63
C LEU A 21 15.96 -13.67 13.65
N ALA A 22 16.57 -13.41 14.78
CA ALA A 22 17.54 -12.32 14.95
C ALA A 22 18.78 -12.47 14.06
N LYS A 23 19.27 -13.69 13.87
CA LYS A 23 20.51 -13.94 13.15
C LYS A 23 20.32 -14.06 11.63
N TYR A 24 19.22 -14.68 11.18
CA TYR A 24 19.02 -15.02 9.77
C TYR A 24 18.06 -14.09 9.05
N GLU A 25 17.02 -13.60 9.72
CA GLU A 25 16.04 -12.72 9.07
C GLU A 25 16.36 -11.24 9.30
N PHE A 26 16.63 -10.83 10.52
CA PHE A 26 17.02 -9.43 10.79
C PHE A 26 18.43 -9.09 10.27
N GLY A 27 19.27 -10.10 10.02
CA GLY A 27 20.59 -9.94 9.39
C GLY A 27 20.55 -9.82 7.87
N ASP A 28 19.37 -9.94 7.24
CA ASP A 28 19.22 -9.83 5.79
C ASP A 28 18.87 -8.42 5.37
N PHE A 29 19.67 -7.87 4.44
CA PHE A 29 19.44 -6.53 3.91
C PHE A 29 18.11 -6.41 3.14
N GLU A 30 17.69 -7.45 2.39
CA GLU A 30 16.40 -7.46 1.68
C GLU A 30 15.23 -7.35 2.68
N PHE A 31 15.35 -8.00 3.85
CA PHE A 31 14.35 -7.90 4.90
C PHE A 31 14.28 -6.49 5.49
N LEU A 32 15.41 -5.88 5.78
CA LEU A 32 15.51 -4.53 6.32
C LEU A 32 14.93 -3.49 5.34
N LEU A 33 15.25 -3.62 4.06
CA LEU A 33 14.68 -2.78 3.00
C LEU A 33 13.15 -2.98 2.90
N SER A 34 12.68 -4.22 2.99
CA SER A 34 11.25 -4.53 3.02
C SER A 34 10.55 -3.85 4.19
N LEU A 35 11.13 -3.89 5.38
CA LEU A 35 10.61 -3.21 6.58
C LEU A 35 10.51 -1.70 6.39
N THR A 36 11.52 -1.09 5.80
CA THR A 36 11.54 0.36 5.50
C THR A 36 10.42 0.73 4.53
N ILE A 37 10.24 -0.06 3.47
CA ILE A 37 9.14 0.14 2.51
C ILE A 37 7.77 0.01 3.19
N TRP A 38 7.57 -1.04 3.99
CA TRP A 38 6.31 -1.26 4.71
C TRP A 38 6.03 -0.18 5.75
N TYR A 39 7.05 0.33 6.42
CA TYR A 39 6.91 1.44 7.36
C TYR A 39 6.29 2.66 6.68
N GLU A 40 6.82 3.09 5.54
CA GLU A 40 6.31 4.24 4.79
C GLU A 40 4.87 4.01 4.27
N VAL A 41 4.62 2.83 3.70
CA VAL A 41 3.28 2.45 3.22
C VAL A 41 2.26 2.47 4.36
N LEU A 42 2.56 1.80 5.47
CA LEU A 42 1.66 1.71 6.61
C LEU A 42 1.49 3.05 7.33
N PHE A 43 2.53 3.86 7.39
CA PHE A 43 2.46 5.21 7.96
C PHE A 43 1.49 6.10 7.17
N ALA A 44 1.58 6.10 5.83
CA ALA A 44 0.68 6.86 4.98
C ALA A 44 -0.78 6.38 5.11
N VAL A 45 -1.00 5.06 5.07
CA VAL A 45 -2.34 4.47 5.25
C VAL A 45 -2.91 4.77 6.63
N ASN A 46 -2.12 4.64 7.69
CA ASN A 46 -2.56 4.91 9.07
C ASN A 46 -2.90 6.39 9.26
N SER A 47 -2.13 7.30 8.66
CA SER A 47 -2.39 8.74 8.71
C SER A 47 -3.72 9.09 8.04
N ALA A 48 -3.99 8.55 6.86
CA ALA A 48 -5.26 8.70 6.18
C ALA A 48 -6.41 8.05 6.97
N SER A 49 -6.22 6.85 7.49
CA SER A 49 -7.22 6.10 8.27
C SER A 49 -7.65 6.86 9.52
N LYS A 50 -6.72 7.49 10.25
CA LYS A 50 -7.05 8.30 11.44
C LYS A 50 -7.96 9.48 11.10
N ILE A 51 -7.73 10.12 9.96
CA ILE A 51 -8.57 11.23 9.49
C ILE A 51 -9.95 10.69 9.10
N LEU A 52 -10.00 9.59 8.35
CA LEU A 52 -11.25 8.96 7.89
C LEU A 52 -12.14 8.42 9.03
N GLN A 53 -11.56 8.13 10.19
CA GLN A 53 -12.27 7.66 11.39
C GLN A 53 -12.76 8.80 12.31
N SER A 54 -12.57 10.06 11.92
CA SER A 54 -13.04 11.21 12.69
C SER A 54 -14.57 11.22 12.78
N LYS A 55 -15.09 11.58 13.96
CA LYS A 55 -16.54 11.62 14.25
C LYS A 55 -17.33 12.57 13.34
N ASP A 56 -16.70 13.66 12.93
CA ASP A 56 -17.31 14.72 12.13
C ASP A 56 -16.81 14.67 10.67
N MET A 57 -16.50 13.46 10.17
CA MET A 57 -16.00 13.28 8.82
C MET A 57 -17.09 13.57 7.79
N HIS A 58 -16.83 14.56 6.95
CA HIS A 58 -17.65 14.84 5.79
C HIS A 58 -17.13 14.07 4.56
N ILE A 59 -18.04 13.69 3.66
CA ILE A 59 -17.71 12.86 2.49
C ILE A 59 -16.72 13.53 1.54
N ASP A 60 -16.80 14.84 1.37
CA ASP A 60 -15.86 15.63 0.58
C ASP A 60 -14.44 15.62 1.15
N VAL A 61 -14.32 15.66 2.48
CA VAL A 61 -13.03 15.52 3.18
C VAL A 61 -12.48 14.11 3.00
N ALA A 62 -13.34 13.08 3.08
CA ALA A 62 -12.94 11.69 2.86
C ALA A 62 -12.40 11.48 1.44
N ILE A 63 -13.10 12.01 0.44
CA ILE A 63 -12.69 11.95 -0.97
C ILE A 63 -11.35 12.64 -1.18
N ASN A 64 -11.16 13.85 -0.64
CA ASN A 64 -9.90 14.57 -0.74
C ASN A 64 -8.75 13.81 -0.05
N GLN A 65 -9.02 13.19 1.09
CA GLN A 65 -8.00 12.40 1.82
C GLN A 65 -7.57 11.16 1.04
N LEU A 66 -8.53 10.43 0.42
CA LEU A 66 -8.22 9.29 -0.42
C LEU A 66 -7.42 9.71 -1.67
N LYS A 67 -7.81 10.83 -2.29
CA LYS A 67 -7.07 11.38 -3.42
C LYS A 67 -5.63 11.75 -3.06
N THR A 68 -5.44 12.40 -1.92
CA THR A 68 -4.11 12.73 -1.39
C THR A 68 -3.27 11.46 -1.16
N LEU A 69 -3.88 10.39 -0.65
CA LEU A 69 -3.20 9.11 -0.44
C LEU A 69 -2.81 8.44 -1.77
N ILE A 70 -3.68 8.49 -2.78
CA ILE A 70 -3.35 7.99 -4.13
C ILE A 70 -2.19 8.79 -4.74
N ASP A 71 -2.22 10.11 -4.64
CA ASP A 71 -1.16 10.97 -5.15
C ASP A 71 0.17 10.72 -4.43
N PHE A 72 0.13 10.49 -3.11
CA PHE A 72 1.30 10.06 -2.34
C PHE A 72 1.88 8.75 -2.89
N PHE A 73 1.06 7.71 -3.11
CA PHE A 73 1.56 6.44 -3.63
C PHE A 73 2.07 6.54 -5.07
N LYS A 74 1.44 7.35 -5.92
CA LYS A 74 1.94 7.61 -7.27
C LYS A 74 3.32 8.27 -7.24
N ASN A 75 3.53 9.25 -6.38
CA ASN A 75 4.84 9.86 -6.19
C ASN A 75 5.85 8.88 -5.55
N TYR A 76 5.43 8.11 -4.55
CA TYR A 76 6.28 7.12 -3.89
C TYR A 76 6.70 5.99 -4.85
N ARG A 77 5.85 5.62 -5.80
CA ARG A 77 6.17 4.68 -6.88
C ARG A 77 7.40 5.11 -7.69
N GLU A 78 7.53 6.41 -7.96
CA GLU A 78 8.62 6.95 -8.77
C GLU A 78 9.92 7.14 -7.96
N THR A 79 9.81 7.66 -6.75
CA THR A 79 10.96 8.12 -5.95
C THR A 79 11.24 7.28 -4.71
N GLY A 80 10.24 6.53 -4.23
CA GLY A 80 10.27 5.88 -2.91
C GLY A 80 11.31 4.76 -2.80
N PHE A 81 11.59 4.04 -3.89
CA PHE A 81 12.60 2.98 -3.85
C PHE A 81 13.99 3.51 -3.49
N ALA A 82 14.41 4.60 -4.13
CA ALA A 82 15.70 5.20 -3.85
C ALA A 82 15.79 5.76 -2.43
N THR A 83 14.70 6.35 -1.93
CA THR A 83 14.61 6.85 -0.54
C THR A 83 14.67 5.70 0.45
N ALA A 84 13.88 4.65 0.26
CA ALA A 84 13.87 3.47 1.11
C ALA A 84 15.23 2.77 1.13
N MET A 85 15.88 2.67 -0.02
CA MET A 85 17.24 2.12 -0.16
C MET A 85 18.24 2.92 0.67
N SER A 86 18.22 4.25 0.58
CA SER A 86 19.14 5.10 1.35
C SER A 86 18.92 4.94 2.86
N SER A 87 17.66 4.95 3.31
CA SER A 87 17.32 4.75 4.72
C SER A 87 17.71 3.35 5.21
N ALA A 88 17.44 2.32 4.40
CA ALA A 88 17.83 0.94 4.75
C ALA A 88 19.35 0.78 4.85
N ILE A 89 20.14 1.44 4.00
CA ILE A 89 21.61 1.41 4.08
C ILE A 89 22.11 2.11 5.36
N GLU A 90 21.49 3.22 5.77
CA GLU A 90 21.85 3.90 7.03
C GLU A 90 21.59 3.00 8.24
N ILE A 91 20.39 2.39 8.32
CA ILE A 91 20.04 1.47 9.39
C ILE A 91 20.94 0.22 9.36
N ALA A 92 21.26 -0.32 8.18
CA ALA A 92 22.13 -1.46 8.02
C ALA A 92 23.54 -1.19 8.59
N LYS A 93 24.07 0.03 8.38
CA LYS A 93 25.35 0.45 8.94
C LYS A 93 25.33 0.50 10.48
N GLU A 94 24.24 0.99 11.07
CA GLU A 94 24.07 1.04 12.53
C GLU A 94 23.96 -0.36 13.14
N LEU A 95 23.35 -1.30 12.41
CA LEU A 95 23.17 -2.69 12.84
C LEU A 95 24.34 -3.62 12.43
N GLU A 96 25.39 -3.09 11.79
CA GLU A 96 26.53 -3.86 11.27
C GLU A 96 26.09 -4.93 10.22
N ILE A 97 25.00 -4.68 9.49
CA ILE A 97 24.50 -5.54 8.43
C ILE A 97 25.14 -5.11 7.10
N GLN A 98 25.61 -6.08 6.31
CA GLN A 98 26.13 -5.78 4.98
C GLN A 98 25.00 -5.41 4.03
N PRO A 99 25.00 -4.20 3.41
CA PRO A 99 23.94 -3.76 2.51
C PRO A 99 24.08 -4.38 1.11
N VAL A 100 23.97 -5.70 1.04
CA VAL A 100 24.14 -6.48 -0.18
C VAL A 100 22.95 -7.41 -0.37
N PHE A 101 22.39 -7.43 -1.58
CA PHE A 101 21.38 -8.41 -1.96
C PHE A 101 22.00 -9.80 -2.09
N GLN A 102 21.37 -10.79 -1.49
CA GLN A 102 21.87 -12.16 -1.56
C GLN A 102 21.55 -12.80 -2.91
N GLU A 103 22.54 -13.42 -3.54
CA GLU A 103 22.32 -14.18 -4.76
C GLU A 103 21.41 -15.39 -4.49
N LYS A 104 20.17 -15.31 -4.99
CA LYS A 104 19.25 -16.45 -4.96
C LYS A 104 19.64 -17.43 -6.08
N ARG A 105 19.81 -18.72 -5.75
CA ARG A 105 20.05 -19.76 -6.76
C ARG A 105 18.93 -19.75 -7.81
N VAL A 106 19.24 -19.34 -9.04
CA VAL A 106 18.32 -19.48 -10.16
C VAL A 106 18.18 -20.97 -10.48
N ILE A 107 17.04 -21.56 -10.17
CA ILE A 107 16.72 -22.93 -10.58
C ILE A 107 16.45 -22.88 -12.09
N ARG A 108 17.50 -23.19 -12.87
CA ARG A 108 17.36 -23.33 -14.32
C ARG A 108 16.50 -24.58 -14.58
N ARG A 109 15.28 -24.40 -15.05
CA ARG A 109 14.48 -25.52 -15.61
C ARG A 109 15.23 -26.08 -16.82
N LYS A 110 15.36 -27.43 -16.90
CA LYS A 110 15.89 -28.10 -18.10
C LYS A 110 15.00 -27.71 -19.28
N ARG A 111 15.55 -26.92 -20.21
CA ARG A 111 14.86 -26.55 -21.44
C ARG A 111 14.90 -27.72 -22.42
N HIS A 112 13.82 -27.90 -23.19
CA HIS A 112 13.77 -28.79 -24.32
C HIS A 112 14.62 -28.17 -25.45
N PHE A 113 15.21 -29.01 -26.31
CA PHE A 113 16.30 -28.70 -27.28
C PHE A 113 15.93 -27.70 -28.40
N ASP A 114 14.71 -27.17 -28.44
CA ASP A 114 14.14 -26.40 -29.56
C ASP A 114 13.67 -24.99 -29.24
N GLU A 115 14.06 -24.43 -28.07
CA GLU A 115 13.71 -23.05 -27.71
C GLU A 115 14.86 -22.10 -28.09
N ASN A 116 14.56 -21.15 -28.99
CA ASN A 116 15.46 -20.06 -29.36
C ASN A 116 16.02 -19.35 -28.14
N VAL A 117 17.32 -19.09 -28.17
CA VAL A 117 18.05 -18.34 -27.17
C VAL A 117 17.64 -16.87 -27.29
N ASP A 118 16.52 -16.48 -26.73
CA ASP A 118 16.31 -15.08 -26.41
C ASP A 118 17.34 -14.70 -25.34
N HIS A 119 18.09 -13.65 -25.60
CA HIS A 119 19.04 -13.06 -24.66
C HIS A 119 18.30 -12.77 -23.35
N GLU A 120 18.48 -13.64 -22.35
CA GLU A 120 18.07 -13.32 -20.99
C GLU A 120 18.83 -12.04 -20.59
N ILE A 121 18.12 -10.91 -20.60
CA ILE A 121 18.60 -9.70 -19.96
C ILE A 121 18.77 -10.07 -18.50
N THR A 122 20.02 -10.21 -18.06
CA THR A 122 20.36 -10.56 -16.69
C THR A 122 20.04 -9.33 -15.85
N GLN A 123 18.79 -9.25 -15.39
CA GLN A 123 18.32 -8.21 -14.48
C GLN A 123 19.15 -8.28 -13.20
N SER A 124 19.62 -7.16 -12.68
CA SER A 124 20.28 -7.14 -11.38
C SER A 124 19.29 -7.59 -10.29
N ILE A 125 19.81 -8.19 -9.21
CA ILE A 125 18.95 -8.64 -8.09
C ILE A 125 18.19 -7.46 -7.49
N GLU A 126 18.83 -6.31 -7.38
CA GLU A 126 18.22 -5.06 -6.95
C GLU A 126 17.05 -4.64 -7.85
N GLU A 127 17.25 -4.69 -9.18
CA GLU A 127 16.21 -4.33 -10.14
C GLU A 127 15.05 -5.33 -10.11
N SER A 128 15.35 -6.61 -9.95
CA SER A 128 14.35 -7.66 -9.74
C SER A 128 13.55 -7.43 -8.46
N PHE A 129 14.18 -7.05 -7.36
CA PHE A 129 13.52 -6.71 -6.11
C PHE A 129 12.64 -5.46 -6.27
N LYS A 130 13.15 -4.42 -6.92
CA LYS A 130 12.39 -3.20 -7.22
C LYS A 130 11.11 -3.51 -7.99
N ILE A 131 11.19 -4.32 -9.05
CA ILE A 131 10.04 -4.61 -9.92
C ILE A 131 9.07 -5.58 -9.25
N ASN A 132 9.58 -6.71 -8.75
CA ASN A 132 8.74 -7.81 -8.30
C ASN A 132 8.22 -7.64 -6.86
N TYR A 133 8.83 -6.77 -6.07
CA TYR A 133 8.44 -6.54 -4.69
C TYR A 133 7.93 -5.10 -4.48
N PHE A 134 8.77 -4.09 -4.66
CA PHE A 134 8.42 -2.70 -4.37
C PHE A 134 7.28 -2.19 -5.26
N LEU A 135 7.45 -2.23 -6.59
CA LEU A 135 6.43 -1.75 -7.52
C LEU A 135 5.14 -2.55 -7.41
N PHE A 136 5.24 -3.88 -7.22
CA PHE A 136 4.08 -4.73 -7.02
C PHE A 136 3.24 -4.30 -5.81
N ILE A 137 3.87 -4.05 -4.65
CA ILE A 137 3.18 -3.60 -3.44
C ILE A 137 2.50 -2.25 -3.67
N ILE A 138 3.20 -1.29 -4.26
CA ILE A 138 2.67 0.05 -4.49
C ILE A 138 1.53 0.04 -5.51
N ASP A 139 1.65 -0.71 -6.59
CA ASP A 139 0.59 -0.85 -7.60
C ASP A 139 -0.67 -1.53 -7.01
N GLN A 140 -0.51 -2.53 -6.14
CA GLN A 140 -1.61 -3.14 -5.39
C GLN A 140 -2.27 -2.15 -4.42
N ALA A 141 -1.49 -1.33 -3.73
CA ALA A 141 -2.01 -0.30 -2.84
C ALA A 141 -2.83 0.74 -3.61
N ILE A 142 -2.30 1.26 -4.72
CA ILE A 142 -2.99 2.22 -5.59
C ILE A 142 -4.29 1.62 -6.09
N SER A 143 -4.25 0.44 -6.70
CA SER A 143 -5.44 -0.23 -7.26
C SER A 143 -6.53 -0.45 -6.21
N SER A 144 -6.14 -0.91 -5.00
CA SER A 144 -7.08 -1.15 -3.90
C SER A 144 -7.76 0.13 -3.41
N ILE A 145 -7.03 1.25 -3.40
CA ILE A 145 -7.57 2.54 -2.97
C ILE A 145 -8.44 3.15 -4.09
N GLU A 146 -8.00 3.09 -5.35
CA GLU A 146 -8.76 3.60 -6.50
C GLU A 146 -10.12 2.90 -6.62
N GLN A 147 -10.17 1.57 -6.44
CA GLN A 147 -11.44 0.83 -6.45
C GLN A 147 -12.42 1.30 -5.35
N ARG A 148 -11.91 1.62 -4.16
CA ARG A 148 -12.73 2.18 -3.07
C ARG A 148 -13.09 3.63 -3.35
N PHE A 149 -12.21 4.39 -3.98
CA PHE A 149 -12.43 5.78 -4.34
C PHE A 149 -13.58 5.94 -5.34
N GLU A 150 -13.71 5.04 -6.32
CA GLU A 150 -14.85 5.03 -7.24
C GLU A 150 -16.20 4.90 -6.53
N GLN A 151 -16.28 4.05 -5.50
CA GLN A 151 -17.50 3.91 -4.69
C GLN A 151 -17.85 5.22 -3.97
N PHE A 152 -16.87 5.92 -3.42
CA PHE A 152 -17.06 7.22 -2.77
C PHE A 152 -17.48 8.30 -3.78
N HIS A 153 -16.96 8.24 -4.99
CA HIS A 153 -17.33 9.19 -6.05
C HIS A 153 -18.79 9.03 -6.47
N ILE A 154 -19.26 7.81 -6.65
CA ILE A 154 -20.67 7.50 -6.90
C ILE A 154 -21.55 8.04 -5.76
N TYR A 155 -21.11 7.85 -4.52
CA TYR A 155 -21.82 8.37 -3.35
C TYR A 155 -21.88 9.90 -3.34
N GLU A 156 -20.78 10.58 -3.68
CA GLU A 156 -20.72 12.03 -3.77
C GLU A 156 -21.64 12.57 -4.88
N GLU A 157 -21.67 11.92 -6.03
CA GLU A 157 -22.56 12.32 -7.13
C GLU A 157 -24.04 12.22 -6.76
N LEU A 158 -24.42 11.16 -6.04
CA LEU A 158 -25.80 10.93 -5.64
C LEU A 158 -26.23 11.76 -4.42
N PHE A 159 -25.39 11.88 -3.42
CA PHE A 159 -25.76 12.44 -2.11
C PHE A 159 -25.04 13.75 -1.77
N GLY A 160 -23.93 14.08 -2.46
CA GLY A 160 -23.05 15.19 -2.08
C GLY A 160 -23.72 16.56 -2.04
N PHE A 161 -24.78 16.76 -2.82
CA PHE A 161 -25.55 18.00 -2.81
C PHE A 161 -26.36 18.17 -1.51
N LEU A 162 -26.76 17.09 -0.83
CA LEU A 162 -27.50 17.12 0.43
C LEU A 162 -26.64 17.53 1.62
N PHE A 163 -25.33 17.26 1.58
CA PHE A 163 -24.40 17.49 2.70
C PHE A 163 -23.68 18.84 2.62
N SER A 164 -23.83 19.60 1.52
CA SER A 164 -23.20 20.89 1.37
C SER A 164 -24.21 21.99 1.08
N PHE A 165 -24.48 22.82 2.07
CA PHE A 165 -25.37 23.98 1.90
C PHE A 165 -24.92 24.92 0.77
N LYS A 166 -23.60 25.05 0.54
CA LYS A 166 -23.05 25.84 -0.56
C LYS A 166 -23.39 25.21 -1.92
N LYS A 167 -23.24 23.90 -2.06
CA LYS A 167 -23.62 23.16 -3.28
C LYS A 167 -25.11 23.25 -3.49
N LEU A 168 -25.92 23.03 -2.47
CA LEU A 168 -27.37 23.11 -2.55
C LEU A 168 -27.85 24.49 -3.05
N LYS A 169 -27.26 25.56 -2.55
CA LYS A 169 -27.59 26.94 -2.92
C LYS A 169 -27.06 27.37 -4.29
N SER A 170 -26.14 26.64 -4.88
CA SER A 170 -25.58 26.94 -6.21
C SER A 170 -26.39 26.30 -7.35
N PHE A 171 -27.31 25.39 -7.06
CA PHE A 171 -28.18 24.79 -8.07
C PHE A 171 -29.37 25.69 -8.35
N ASP A 172 -29.74 25.75 -9.61
CA ASP A 172 -31.05 26.24 -10.05
C ASP A 172 -32.12 25.17 -9.81
N ASP A 173 -33.40 25.58 -9.85
CA ASP A 173 -34.53 24.70 -9.51
C ASP A 173 -34.62 23.47 -10.44
N ASP A 174 -34.29 23.61 -11.73
CA ASP A 174 -34.32 22.50 -12.67
C ASP A 174 -33.19 21.50 -12.42
N SER A 175 -31.94 21.95 -12.19
CA SER A 175 -30.82 21.10 -11.85
C SER A 175 -31.03 20.40 -10.52
N LEU A 176 -31.65 21.06 -9.54
CA LEU A 176 -31.96 20.44 -8.25
C LEU A 176 -32.99 19.33 -8.40
N LYS A 177 -34.05 19.57 -9.24
CA LYS A 177 -35.05 18.58 -9.56
C LYS A 177 -34.46 17.34 -10.22
N ASP A 178 -33.57 17.53 -11.20
CA ASP A 178 -32.89 16.43 -11.87
C ASP A 178 -32.03 15.59 -10.88
N LYS A 179 -31.33 16.24 -9.95
CA LYS A 179 -30.59 15.54 -8.87
C LYS A 179 -31.50 14.74 -7.96
N CYS A 180 -32.66 15.28 -7.60
CA CYS A 180 -33.67 14.56 -6.81
C CYS A 180 -34.24 13.34 -7.54
N LEU A 181 -34.53 13.46 -8.84
CA LEU A 181 -35.01 12.34 -9.67
C LEU A 181 -33.95 11.24 -9.83
N CYS A 182 -32.67 11.61 -10.01
CA CYS A 182 -31.54 10.66 -10.00
C CYS A 182 -31.46 9.91 -8.68
N LEU A 183 -31.56 10.61 -7.55
CA LEU A 183 -31.55 10.03 -6.22
C LEU A 183 -32.72 9.06 -6.00
N GLU A 184 -33.95 9.47 -6.38
CA GLU A 184 -35.14 8.62 -6.30
C GLU A 184 -34.95 7.33 -7.10
N SER A 185 -34.47 7.44 -8.34
CA SER A 185 -34.18 6.29 -9.20
C SER A 185 -33.18 5.34 -8.60
N ALA A 186 -32.07 5.86 -8.01
CA ALA A 186 -31.03 5.06 -7.37
C ALA A 186 -31.55 4.33 -6.10
N LEU A 187 -32.40 4.97 -5.30
CA LEU A 187 -32.98 4.37 -4.10
C LEU A 187 -34.06 3.33 -4.45
N THR A 188 -34.84 3.56 -5.49
CA THR A 188 -35.90 2.63 -5.94
C THR A 188 -35.29 1.35 -6.54
N TYR A 189 -34.20 1.47 -7.29
CA TYR A 189 -33.48 0.32 -7.88
C TYR A 189 -32.88 -0.60 -6.79
N LYS A 190 -32.37 -0.03 -5.71
CA LYS A 190 -31.79 -0.80 -4.59
C LYS A 190 -32.85 -1.60 -3.82
N ASN A 191 -34.08 -1.08 -3.70
CA ASN A 191 -35.18 -1.78 -3.04
C ASN A 191 -35.77 -2.93 -3.88
N SER A 192 -35.42 -3.03 -5.16
CA SER A 192 -35.90 -4.09 -6.06
C SER A 192 -35.00 -5.34 -6.05
N ILE A 193 -33.85 -5.32 -5.35
CA ILE A 193 -32.87 -6.41 -5.33
C ILE A 193 -32.95 -7.23 -4.02
N ASP A 194 -33.61 -6.71 -2.98
CA ASP A 194 -33.73 -7.36 -1.66
C ASP A 194 -35.08 -8.07 -1.42
N ILE A 195 -35.70 -8.62 -2.47
CA ILE A 195 -36.90 -9.49 -2.35
C ILE A 195 -36.62 -10.87 -2.94
#